data_90118ba8754b19f062db18373e1c508c
#
_entry.id   90118ba8754b19f062db18373e1c508c
#
_cell.length_a   1.000
_cell.length_b   1.000
_cell.length_c   1.000
_cell.angle_alpha   90.00
_cell.angle_beta   90.00
_cell.angle_gamma   90.00
#
_symmetry.space_group_name_H-M   'P 1'
#
loop_
_entity.id
_entity.type
_entity.pdbx_description
1 polymer ?
#
loop_
_entity_poly.entity_id
_entity_poly.type
_entity_poly.pdbx_seq_one_letter_code
_entity_poly.pdbx_strand_id
1 'polypeptide(L)'
;MSKKFMVKSMIEDMDEESRKASDMGKLYFVRHGQTVWNVENKICGASESPLTELGHEQARETGRALKQRIDAGELVIDEILASPLRRAYDTAREISDITGISMRTEPRLSEQNFGRWEGTPRDGKDFARAKQNFVDSFGGGESMMRMAQRIYNLLDDLKKEPEKTYLLVAHNGISRIVESYFRNMTNEEFAAFGIRNAEVREYDL
;
A
#
# COMPACT_ATOMS: atom_id res chain seq x y z
N MET A 1 14.04 43.31 23.94
CA MET A 1 13.10 42.68 22.96
C MET A 1 11.76 42.43 23.63
N SER A 2 10.70 42.99 23.09
CA SER A 2 9.36 42.96 23.73
C SER A 2 8.73 41.59 23.63
N LYS A 3 8.09 41.07 24.71
CA LYS A 3 7.28 39.82 24.74
C LYS A 3 6.31 39.69 23.54
N LYS A 4 5.83 40.81 23.00
CA LYS A 4 4.96 40.89 21.83
C LYS A 4 5.65 40.46 20.54
N PHE A 5 6.96 40.66 20.41
CA PHE A 5 7.74 40.26 19.22
C PHE A 5 8.05 38.78 19.23
N MET A 6 8.31 38.18 20.40
CA MET A 6 8.53 36.74 20.56
C MET A 6 7.26 35.93 20.28
N VAL A 7 6.07 36.37 20.76
CA VAL A 7 4.82 35.66 20.52
C VAL A 7 4.41 35.72 19.05
N LYS A 8 4.67 36.84 18.36
CA LYS A 8 4.39 36.98 16.94
C LYS A 8 5.29 36.06 16.09
N SER A 9 6.59 35.98 16.40
CA SER A 9 7.53 35.06 15.74
C SER A 9 7.14 33.59 15.96
N MET A 10 6.74 33.21 17.18
CA MET A 10 6.27 31.84 17.47
C MET A 10 4.98 31.47 16.73
N ILE A 11 4.06 32.42 16.52
CA ILE A 11 2.83 32.19 15.76
C ILE A 11 3.13 32.09 14.25
N GLU A 12 4.03 32.92 13.74
CA GLU A 12 4.49 32.87 12.34
C GLU A 12 5.25 31.55 12.06
N ASP A 13 6.09 31.08 12.99
CA ASP A 13 6.81 29.80 12.90
C ASP A 13 5.84 28.62 12.98
N MET A 14 4.82 28.67 13.84
CA MET A 14 3.77 27.64 13.93
C MET A 14 2.87 27.61 12.67
N ASP A 15 2.56 28.75 12.08
CA ASP A 15 1.80 28.84 10.81
C ASP A 15 2.63 28.30 9.63
N GLU A 16 3.93 28.52 9.62
CA GLU A 16 4.83 28.01 8.59
C GLU A 16 5.04 26.50 8.72
N GLU A 17 5.16 25.97 9.94
CA GLU A 17 5.24 24.54 10.22
C GLU A 17 3.92 23.81 9.91
N SER A 18 2.78 24.42 10.25
CA SER A 18 1.45 23.92 9.88
C SER A 18 1.21 23.95 8.36
N ARG A 19 1.70 24.97 7.66
CA ARG A 19 1.64 25.04 6.20
C ARG A 19 2.55 24.01 5.54
N LYS A 20 3.78 23.81 6.05
CA LYS A 20 4.68 22.75 5.58
C LYS A 20 4.10 21.36 5.81
N ALA A 21 3.43 21.13 6.94
CA ALA A 21 2.73 19.86 7.19
C ALA A 21 1.50 19.65 6.28
N SER A 22 0.82 20.72 5.86
CA SER A 22 -0.30 20.65 4.91
C SER A 22 0.13 20.51 3.45
N ASP A 23 1.40 20.85 3.14
CA ASP A 23 1.99 20.75 1.79
C ASP A 23 2.78 19.46 1.57
N MET A 24 2.91 18.61 2.59
CA MET A 24 3.55 17.30 2.43
C MET A 24 2.60 16.36 1.69
N GLY A 25 3.12 15.74 0.63
CA GLY A 25 2.40 14.73 -0.13
C GLY A 25 1.94 13.58 0.74
N LYS A 26 0.84 12.97 0.36
CA LYS A 26 0.29 11.82 1.06
C LYS A 26 0.48 10.55 0.26
N LEU A 27 0.53 9.45 0.96
CA LEU A 27 0.52 8.13 0.36
C LEU A 27 -0.78 7.42 0.73
N TYR A 28 -1.50 7.01 -0.28
CA TYR A 28 -2.64 6.11 -0.13
C TYR A 28 -2.23 4.71 -0.55
N PHE A 29 -2.72 3.72 0.16
CA PHE A 29 -2.48 2.32 -0.16
C PHE A 29 -3.81 1.58 -0.25
N VAL A 30 -3.99 0.80 -1.33
CA VAL A 30 -5.15 -0.07 -1.53
C VAL A 30 -4.68 -1.50 -1.78
N ARG A 31 -5.22 -2.44 -1.05
CA ARG A 31 -5.08 -3.86 -1.36
C ARG A 31 -6.03 -4.22 -2.51
N HIS A 32 -5.58 -5.06 -3.44
CA HIS A 32 -6.41 -5.57 -4.54
C HIS A 32 -7.75 -6.16 -4.06
N GLY A 33 -8.77 -6.16 -4.91
CA GLY A 33 -10.07 -6.79 -4.68
C GLY A 33 -9.98 -8.30 -4.44
N GLN A 34 -11.07 -8.91 -4.01
CA GLN A 34 -11.12 -10.35 -3.75
C GLN A 34 -10.76 -11.15 -5.00
N THR A 35 -9.94 -12.20 -4.84
CA THR A 35 -9.56 -13.13 -5.91
C THR A 35 -10.11 -14.52 -5.66
N VAL A 36 -10.10 -15.36 -6.70
CA VAL A 36 -10.48 -16.78 -6.61
C VAL A 36 -9.68 -17.50 -5.52
N TRP A 37 -8.35 -17.26 -5.44
CA TRP A 37 -7.52 -17.89 -4.41
C TRP A 37 -7.73 -17.30 -3.00
N ASN A 38 -8.29 -16.10 -2.87
CA ASN A 38 -8.77 -15.63 -1.58
C ASN A 38 -9.95 -16.47 -1.09
N VAL A 39 -10.90 -16.79 -1.98
CA VAL A 39 -12.07 -17.63 -1.67
C VAL A 39 -11.63 -19.05 -1.34
N GLU A 40 -10.70 -19.61 -2.12
CA GLU A 40 -10.15 -20.96 -1.92
C GLU A 40 -9.15 -21.06 -0.75
N ASN A 41 -8.89 -19.97 -0.03
CA ASN A 41 -7.91 -19.88 1.05
C ASN A 41 -6.50 -20.40 0.67
N LYS A 42 -6.06 -20.10 -0.56
CA LYS A 42 -4.72 -20.44 -1.07
C LYS A 42 -3.74 -19.29 -0.93
N ILE A 43 -2.46 -19.63 -0.79
CA ILE A 43 -1.35 -18.69 -0.80
C ILE A 43 -1.17 -18.21 -2.25
N CYS A 44 -1.24 -16.88 -2.44
CA CYS A 44 -1.07 -16.23 -3.72
C CYS A 44 -0.04 -15.10 -3.57
N GLY A 45 1.19 -15.39 -3.90
CA GLY A 45 2.27 -14.41 -3.96
C GLY A 45 2.52 -13.97 -5.40
N ALA A 46 3.59 -14.47 -6.02
CA ALA A 46 3.91 -14.16 -7.42
C ALA A 46 3.00 -14.87 -8.44
N SER A 47 2.24 -15.88 -8.01
CA SER A 47 1.26 -16.56 -8.87
C SER A 47 0.08 -15.67 -9.22
N GLU A 48 -0.59 -15.97 -10.32
CA GLU A 48 -1.77 -15.26 -10.77
C GLU A 48 -3.06 -15.91 -10.23
N SER A 49 -3.98 -15.07 -9.81
CA SER A 49 -5.35 -15.42 -9.46
C SER A 49 -6.26 -14.25 -9.85
N PRO A 50 -7.26 -14.46 -10.72
CA PRO A 50 -8.11 -13.38 -11.17
C PRO A 50 -8.99 -12.85 -10.05
N LEU A 51 -9.45 -11.61 -10.20
CA LEU A 51 -10.50 -11.05 -9.35
C LEU A 51 -11.79 -11.88 -9.53
N THR A 52 -12.54 -12.02 -8.44
CA THR A 52 -13.94 -12.45 -8.51
C THR A 52 -14.82 -11.28 -8.95
N GLU A 53 -16.09 -11.54 -9.29
CA GLU A 53 -17.05 -10.46 -9.56
C GLU A 53 -17.17 -9.50 -8.36
N LEU A 54 -17.17 -10.05 -7.14
CA LEU A 54 -17.11 -9.25 -5.92
C LEU A 54 -15.83 -8.42 -5.84
N GLY A 55 -14.68 -8.97 -6.26
CA GLY A 55 -13.41 -8.25 -6.29
C GLY A 55 -13.43 -7.07 -7.26
N HIS A 56 -14.05 -7.23 -8.44
CA HIS A 56 -14.27 -6.13 -9.37
C HIS A 56 -15.20 -5.06 -8.79
N GLU A 57 -16.31 -5.47 -8.15
CA GLU A 57 -17.22 -4.49 -7.52
C GLU A 57 -16.56 -3.75 -6.36
N GLN A 58 -15.78 -4.43 -5.52
CA GLN A 58 -14.99 -3.80 -4.47
C GLN A 58 -14.04 -2.72 -5.03
N ALA A 59 -13.38 -3.00 -6.17
CA ALA A 59 -12.51 -2.04 -6.83
C ALA A 59 -13.29 -0.82 -7.33
N ARG A 60 -14.46 -1.04 -7.94
CA ARG A 60 -15.36 0.05 -8.41
C ARG A 60 -15.90 0.89 -7.25
N GLU A 61 -16.29 0.26 -6.14
CA GLU A 61 -16.75 0.98 -4.94
C GLU A 61 -15.64 1.86 -4.36
N THR A 62 -14.40 1.34 -4.27
CA THR A 62 -13.24 2.12 -3.85
C THR A 62 -13.00 3.31 -4.80
N GLY A 63 -13.08 3.08 -6.13
CA GLY A 63 -12.96 4.15 -7.12
C GLY A 63 -14.02 5.24 -6.95
N ARG A 64 -15.28 4.87 -6.72
CA ARG A 64 -16.37 5.83 -6.46
C ARG A 64 -16.16 6.63 -5.17
N ALA A 65 -15.74 5.96 -4.09
CA ALA A 65 -15.48 6.63 -2.81
C ALA A 65 -14.31 7.62 -2.91
N LEU A 66 -13.23 7.25 -3.60
CA LEU A 66 -12.10 8.15 -3.85
C LEU A 66 -12.54 9.33 -4.72
N LYS A 67 -13.28 9.08 -5.81
CA LYS A 67 -13.80 10.14 -6.68
C LYS A 67 -14.67 11.13 -5.93
N GLN A 68 -15.56 10.67 -5.06
CA GLN A 68 -16.39 11.55 -4.26
C GLN A 68 -15.55 12.50 -3.38
N ARG A 69 -14.49 11.99 -2.73
CA ARG A 69 -13.58 12.82 -1.92
C ARG A 69 -12.78 13.81 -2.79
N ILE A 70 -12.36 13.39 -3.97
CA ILE A 70 -11.65 14.25 -4.94
C ILE A 70 -12.57 15.37 -5.41
N ASP A 71 -13.79 15.05 -5.83
CA ASP A 71 -14.78 16.02 -6.31
C ASP A 71 -15.20 17.02 -5.20
N ALA A 72 -15.16 16.59 -3.93
CA ALA A 72 -15.39 17.46 -2.77
C ALA A 72 -14.17 18.32 -2.38
N GLY A 73 -13.03 18.14 -3.02
CA GLY A 73 -11.78 18.85 -2.70
C GLY A 73 -11.12 18.38 -1.40
N GLU A 74 -11.51 17.21 -0.88
CA GLU A 74 -10.98 16.63 0.36
C GLU A 74 -9.71 15.78 0.14
N LEU A 75 -9.45 15.42 -1.11
CA LEU A 75 -8.39 14.51 -1.50
C LEU A 75 -7.83 14.89 -2.86
N VAL A 76 -6.51 14.87 -2.97
CA VAL A 76 -5.79 14.93 -4.26
C VAL A 76 -4.99 13.64 -4.39
N ILE A 77 -4.98 13.04 -5.57
CA ILE A 77 -4.10 11.94 -5.95
C ILE A 77 -3.56 12.26 -7.33
N ASP A 78 -2.24 12.36 -7.45
CA ASP A 78 -1.58 12.74 -8.69
C ASP A 78 -1.35 11.54 -9.61
N GLU A 79 -1.04 10.38 -9.03
CA GLU A 79 -0.72 9.17 -9.80
C GLU A 79 -1.06 7.88 -9.04
N ILE A 80 -1.52 6.87 -9.79
CA ILE A 80 -1.72 5.51 -9.30
C ILE A 80 -0.52 4.65 -9.69
N LEU A 81 0.15 4.04 -8.71
CA LEU A 81 1.20 3.05 -8.91
C LEU A 81 0.63 1.66 -8.62
N ALA A 82 0.58 0.81 -9.63
CA ALA A 82 -0.02 -0.52 -9.53
C ALA A 82 1.04 -1.62 -9.57
N SER A 83 0.89 -2.64 -8.72
CA SER A 83 1.60 -3.90 -8.91
C SER A 83 1.32 -4.45 -10.31
N PRO A 84 2.31 -5.05 -11.00
CA PRO A 84 2.11 -5.66 -12.31
C PRO A 84 1.27 -6.95 -12.26
N LEU A 85 1.06 -7.55 -11.07
CA LEU A 85 0.23 -8.74 -10.93
C LEU A 85 -1.24 -8.42 -11.22
N ARG A 86 -1.86 -9.22 -12.09
CA ARG A 86 -3.13 -8.92 -12.73
C ARG A 86 -4.23 -8.49 -11.76
N ARG A 87 -4.37 -9.15 -10.60
CA ARG A 87 -5.39 -8.80 -9.59
C ARG A 87 -5.27 -7.36 -9.07
N ALA A 88 -4.03 -6.87 -8.86
CA ALA A 88 -3.80 -5.50 -8.41
C ALA A 88 -3.87 -4.52 -9.58
N TYR A 89 -3.36 -4.90 -10.75
CA TYR A 89 -3.48 -4.10 -11.96
C TYR A 89 -4.95 -3.86 -12.35
N ASP A 90 -5.79 -4.92 -12.36
CA ASP A 90 -7.22 -4.81 -12.69
C ASP A 90 -7.95 -3.96 -11.64
N THR A 91 -7.61 -4.08 -10.34
CA THR A 91 -8.14 -3.20 -9.29
C THR A 91 -7.77 -1.73 -9.54
N ALA A 92 -6.51 -1.46 -9.87
CA ALA A 92 -6.03 -0.11 -10.15
C ALA A 92 -6.69 0.50 -11.38
N ARG A 93 -6.91 -0.32 -12.42
CA ARG A 93 -7.58 0.09 -13.66
C ARG A 93 -9.03 0.51 -13.40
N GLU A 94 -9.81 -0.28 -12.65
CA GLU A 94 -11.19 0.09 -12.27
C GLU A 94 -11.21 1.43 -11.50
N ILE A 95 -10.25 1.65 -10.60
CA ILE A 95 -10.11 2.91 -9.87
C ILE A 95 -9.74 4.05 -10.83
N SER A 96 -8.77 3.85 -11.71
CA SER A 96 -8.32 4.83 -12.71
C SER A 96 -9.44 5.22 -13.66
N ASP A 97 -10.20 4.25 -14.18
CA ASP A 97 -11.32 4.48 -15.10
C ASP A 97 -12.43 5.35 -14.46
N ILE A 98 -12.66 5.18 -13.15
CA ILE A 98 -13.70 5.94 -12.41
C ILE A 98 -13.19 7.34 -12.01
N THR A 99 -11.95 7.43 -11.53
CA THR A 99 -11.40 8.69 -11.01
C THR A 99 -10.82 9.60 -12.08
N GLY A 100 -10.41 9.04 -13.22
CA GLY A 100 -9.66 9.73 -14.27
C GLY A 100 -8.18 9.93 -13.96
N ILE A 101 -7.67 9.37 -12.84
CA ILE A 101 -6.26 9.51 -12.45
C ILE A 101 -5.41 8.57 -13.31
N SER A 102 -4.29 9.09 -13.84
CA SER A 102 -3.35 8.28 -14.60
C SER A 102 -2.72 7.18 -13.75
N MET A 103 -2.49 6.00 -14.35
CA MET A 103 -1.84 4.89 -13.67
C MET A 103 -0.64 4.36 -14.44
N ARG A 104 0.35 3.84 -13.72
CA ARG A 104 1.44 3.04 -14.28
C ARG A 104 1.76 1.84 -13.39
N THR A 105 2.42 0.85 -13.97
CA THR A 105 2.93 -0.28 -13.19
C THR A 105 4.23 0.08 -12.47
N GLU A 106 4.35 -0.40 -11.23
CA GLU A 106 5.56 -0.31 -10.42
C GLU A 106 5.97 -1.74 -10.00
N PRO A 107 7.01 -2.32 -10.62
CA PRO A 107 7.40 -3.71 -10.36
C PRO A 107 7.75 -4.01 -8.90
N ARG A 108 8.23 -3.00 -8.15
CA ARG A 108 8.53 -3.13 -6.72
C ARG A 108 7.29 -3.39 -5.87
N LEU A 109 6.06 -3.15 -6.39
CA LEU A 109 4.80 -3.45 -5.70
C LEU A 109 4.32 -4.91 -5.89
N SER A 110 5.04 -5.76 -6.62
CA SER A 110 4.70 -7.18 -6.72
C SER A 110 4.64 -7.84 -5.34
N GLU A 111 3.70 -8.78 -5.13
CA GLU A 111 3.63 -9.53 -3.87
C GLU A 111 4.88 -10.39 -3.69
N GLN A 112 5.15 -10.78 -2.45
CA GLN A 112 6.22 -11.72 -2.13
C GLN A 112 6.05 -13.03 -2.90
N ASN A 113 7.11 -13.49 -3.54
CA ASN A 113 7.11 -14.82 -4.14
C ASN A 113 7.32 -15.85 -3.03
N PHE A 114 6.30 -16.64 -2.74
CA PHE A 114 6.35 -17.67 -1.68
C PHE A 114 6.93 -19.02 -2.14
N GLY A 115 7.52 -19.08 -3.35
CA GLY A 115 8.22 -20.25 -3.86
C GLY A 115 7.38 -21.53 -3.76
N ARG A 116 7.89 -22.54 -3.05
CA ARG A 116 7.20 -23.84 -2.88
C ARG A 116 5.82 -23.76 -2.21
N TRP A 117 5.47 -22.64 -1.59
CA TRP A 117 4.18 -22.46 -0.90
C TRP A 117 3.07 -21.89 -1.80
N GLU A 118 3.41 -21.42 -3.00
CA GLU A 118 2.42 -20.90 -3.94
C GLU A 118 1.31 -21.95 -4.21
N GLY A 119 0.04 -21.52 -4.10
CA GLY A 119 -1.13 -22.36 -4.32
C GLY A 119 -1.47 -23.35 -3.22
N THR A 120 -0.64 -23.45 -2.15
CA THR A 120 -0.95 -24.29 -0.99
C THR A 120 -1.94 -23.61 -0.03
N PRO A 121 -2.60 -24.37 0.89
CA PRO A 121 -3.50 -23.78 1.88
C PRO A 121 -2.79 -22.76 2.78
N ARG A 122 -3.43 -21.62 3.03
CA ARG A 122 -2.87 -20.50 3.79
C ARG A 122 -2.78 -20.79 5.29
N ASP A 123 -3.67 -21.61 5.82
CA ASP A 123 -3.78 -21.98 7.23
C ASP A 123 -2.86 -23.15 7.65
N GLY A 124 -1.97 -23.56 6.76
CA GLY A 124 -1.00 -24.62 7.04
C GLY A 124 0.01 -24.20 8.14
N LYS A 125 0.18 -25.07 9.16
CA LYS A 125 1.13 -24.83 10.28
C LYS A 125 2.57 -24.67 9.81
N ASP A 126 2.96 -25.40 8.75
CA ASP A 126 4.31 -25.34 8.20
C ASP A 126 4.57 -24.02 7.50
N PHE A 127 3.60 -23.49 6.76
CA PHE A 127 3.69 -22.16 6.19
C PHE A 127 3.75 -21.06 7.25
N ALA A 128 2.93 -21.18 8.31
CA ALA A 128 2.96 -20.24 9.43
C ALA A 128 4.35 -20.20 10.11
N ARG A 129 5.00 -21.36 10.27
CA ARG A 129 6.37 -21.48 10.77
C ARG A 129 7.39 -20.90 9.79
N ALA A 130 7.26 -21.23 8.49
CA ALA A 130 8.17 -20.75 7.45
C ALA A 130 8.21 -19.21 7.38
N LYS A 131 7.07 -18.53 7.53
CA LYS A 131 6.98 -17.06 7.53
C LYS A 131 7.72 -16.38 8.68
N GLN A 132 8.07 -17.09 9.74
CA GLN A 132 8.88 -16.55 10.84
C GLN A 132 10.37 -16.44 10.46
N ASN A 133 10.79 -17.08 9.38
CA ASN A 133 12.16 -17.00 8.88
C ASN A 133 12.26 -15.91 7.79
N PHE A 134 12.67 -14.73 8.20
CA PHE A 134 12.71 -13.55 7.32
C PHE A 134 13.76 -13.60 6.21
N VAL A 135 14.74 -14.51 6.34
CA VAL A 135 15.84 -14.67 5.35
C VAL A 135 15.62 -15.84 4.39
N ASP A 136 14.62 -16.70 4.65
CA ASP A 136 14.30 -17.83 3.77
C ASP A 136 13.57 -17.34 2.51
N SER A 137 14.03 -17.79 1.34
CA SER A 137 13.39 -17.53 0.03
C SER A 137 12.42 -18.63 -0.40
N PHE A 138 12.08 -19.57 0.48
CA PHE A 138 11.11 -20.63 0.23
C PHE A 138 11.40 -21.54 -0.98
N GLY A 139 12.68 -21.75 -1.27
CA GLY A 139 13.09 -22.60 -2.38
C GLY A 139 12.88 -21.98 -3.76
N GLY A 140 13.41 -20.78 -3.96
CA GLY A 140 13.39 -20.07 -5.25
C GLY A 140 12.41 -18.91 -5.35
N GLY A 141 11.76 -18.56 -4.22
CA GLY A 141 10.95 -17.37 -4.11
C GLY A 141 11.74 -16.14 -3.60
N GLU A 142 11.09 -15.30 -2.82
CA GLU A 142 11.65 -14.06 -2.28
C GLU A 142 11.61 -14.08 -0.75
N SER A 143 12.73 -13.71 -0.10
CA SER A 143 12.73 -13.53 1.35
C SER A 143 12.02 -12.24 1.78
N MET A 144 11.51 -12.22 3.01
CA MET A 144 10.90 -11.03 3.62
C MET A 144 11.86 -9.84 3.59
N MET A 145 13.15 -10.06 3.87
CA MET A 145 14.16 -8.99 3.86
C MET A 145 14.34 -8.35 2.48
N ARG A 146 14.33 -9.15 1.40
CA ARG A 146 14.41 -8.62 0.02
C ARG A 146 13.16 -7.84 -0.35
N MET A 147 11.98 -8.36 0.01
CA MET A 147 10.72 -7.65 -0.18
C MET A 147 10.73 -6.30 0.56
N ALA A 148 11.14 -6.28 1.83
CA ALA A 148 11.24 -5.05 2.61
C ALA A 148 12.18 -4.04 1.95
N GLN A 149 13.36 -4.48 1.50
CA GLN A 149 14.32 -3.60 0.84
C GLN A 149 13.73 -2.92 -0.41
N ARG A 150 13.06 -3.67 -1.31
CA ARG A 150 12.51 -3.06 -2.52
C ARG A 150 11.37 -2.11 -2.25
N ILE A 151 10.55 -2.37 -1.22
CA ILE A 151 9.45 -1.48 -0.83
C ILE A 151 9.99 -0.23 -0.14
N TYR A 152 10.95 -0.35 0.78
CA TYR A 152 11.58 0.81 1.42
C TYR A 152 12.26 1.71 0.39
N ASN A 153 12.99 1.14 -0.58
CA ASN A 153 13.58 1.89 -1.68
C ASN A 153 12.53 2.62 -2.53
N LEU A 154 11.34 2.01 -2.73
CA LEU A 154 10.24 2.68 -3.42
C LEU A 154 9.76 3.89 -2.60
N LEU A 155 9.49 3.71 -1.31
CA LEU A 155 9.00 4.77 -0.44
C LEU A 155 10.02 5.92 -0.31
N ASP A 156 11.32 5.59 -0.20
CA ASP A 156 12.39 6.59 -0.22
C ASP A 156 12.45 7.39 -1.54
N ASP A 157 12.14 6.75 -2.67
CA ASP A 157 12.07 7.45 -3.95
C ASP A 157 10.84 8.37 -4.01
N LEU A 158 9.68 7.92 -3.53
CA LEU A 158 8.46 8.75 -3.52
C LEU A 158 8.62 9.99 -2.62
N LYS A 159 9.33 9.87 -1.49
CA LYS A 159 9.66 11.00 -0.60
C LYS A 159 10.52 12.10 -1.24
N LYS A 160 11.16 11.83 -2.38
CA LYS A 160 11.91 12.85 -3.13
C LYS A 160 11.02 13.81 -3.89
N GLU A 161 9.73 13.51 -4.01
CA GLU A 161 8.70 14.32 -4.65
C GLU A 161 7.60 14.68 -3.62
N PRO A 162 7.93 15.45 -2.56
CA PRO A 162 7.07 15.65 -1.41
C PRO A 162 5.77 16.41 -1.74
N GLU A 163 5.70 17.06 -2.89
CA GLU A 163 4.50 17.75 -3.38
C GLU A 163 3.48 16.80 -4.03
N LYS A 164 3.86 15.55 -4.31
CA LYS A 164 2.98 14.57 -4.97
C LYS A 164 2.31 13.64 -3.97
N THR A 165 1.07 13.35 -4.26
CA THR A 165 0.27 12.34 -3.57
C THR A 165 0.08 11.11 -4.46
N TYR A 166 0.43 9.95 -3.94
CA TYR A 166 0.38 8.69 -4.66
C TYR A 166 -0.68 7.74 -4.10
N LEU A 167 -1.30 6.96 -5.00
CA LEU A 167 -2.10 5.80 -4.62
C LEU A 167 -1.37 4.53 -5.04
N LEU A 168 -0.92 3.73 -4.07
CA LEU A 168 -0.35 2.41 -4.32
C LEU A 168 -1.47 1.37 -4.35
N VAL A 169 -1.54 0.55 -5.41
CA VAL A 169 -2.47 -0.58 -5.47
C VAL A 169 -1.66 -1.87 -5.51
N ALA A 170 -1.73 -2.63 -4.42
CA ALA A 170 -0.84 -3.77 -4.22
C ALA A 170 -1.49 -4.90 -3.38
N HIS A 171 -0.76 -5.48 -2.44
CA HIS A 171 -1.06 -6.76 -1.82
C HIS A 171 -0.94 -6.69 -0.29
N ASN A 172 -1.45 -7.72 0.40
CA ASN A 172 -1.44 -7.75 1.86
C ASN A 172 -0.03 -7.92 2.48
N GLY A 173 0.87 -8.67 1.84
CA GLY A 173 2.25 -8.76 2.29
C GLY A 173 2.96 -7.41 2.19
N ILE A 174 2.75 -6.72 1.07
CA ILE A 174 3.28 -5.37 0.83
C ILE A 174 2.74 -4.37 1.86
N SER A 175 1.45 -4.43 2.21
CA SER A 175 0.86 -3.49 3.20
C SER A 175 1.55 -3.55 4.56
N ARG A 176 2.05 -4.72 4.99
CA ARG A 176 2.81 -4.87 6.25
C ARG A 176 4.13 -4.13 6.21
N ILE A 177 4.82 -4.22 5.07
CA ILE A 177 6.10 -3.53 4.88
C ILE A 177 5.87 -2.02 4.83
N VAL A 178 4.84 -1.57 4.10
CA VAL A 178 4.48 -0.14 4.07
C VAL A 178 4.15 0.35 5.48
N GLU A 179 3.30 -0.36 6.23
CA GLU A 179 2.97 0.01 7.61
C GLU A 179 4.22 0.11 8.49
N SER A 180 5.16 -0.86 8.39
CA SER A 180 6.40 -0.85 9.19
C SER A 180 7.37 0.25 8.82
N TYR A 181 7.24 0.87 7.65
CA TYR A 181 8.03 2.04 7.27
C TYR A 181 7.59 3.31 8.01
N PHE A 182 6.28 3.45 8.26
CA PHE A 182 5.70 4.63 8.90
C PHE A 182 5.52 4.46 10.41
N ARG A 183 5.52 3.23 10.93
CA ARG A 183 5.22 2.94 12.32
C ARG A 183 6.15 1.88 12.91
N ASN A 184 6.65 2.11 14.13
CA ASN A 184 7.31 1.05 14.88
C ASN A 184 6.32 -0.06 15.23
N MET A 185 6.72 -1.31 15.01
CA MET A 185 5.90 -2.50 15.24
C MET A 185 6.72 -3.57 15.96
N THR A 186 6.10 -4.32 16.86
CA THR A 186 6.66 -5.58 17.32
C THR A 186 6.53 -6.65 16.24
N ASN A 187 7.27 -7.77 16.38
CA ASN A 187 7.13 -8.89 15.44
C ASN A 187 5.71 -9.46 15.41
N GLU A 188 5.05 -9.47 16.57
CA GLU A 188 3.66 -9.94 16.72
C GLU A 188 2.68 -9.00 15.99
N GLU A 189 2.84 -7.68 16.16
CA GLU A 189 2.02 -6.68 15.45
C GLU A 189 2.23 -6.78 13.95
N PHE A 190 3.48 -6.89 13.50
CA PHE A 190 3.79 -7.05 12.07
C PHE A 190 3.17 -8.33 11.50
N ALA A 191 3.27 -9.46 12.22
CA ALA A 191 2.70 -10.73 11.78
C ALA A 191 1.17 -10.70 11.71
N ALA A 192 0.53 -10.01 12.66
CA ALA A 192 -0.93 -9.89 12.76
C ALA A 192 -1.50 -8.84 11.80
N PHE A 193 -0.69 -7.85 11.36
CA PHE A 193 -1.16 -6.76 10.52
C PHE A 193 -1.64 -7.27 9.16
N GLY A 194 -2.73 -6.71 8.70
CA GLY A 194 -3.27 -6.92 7.37
C GLY A 194 -4.46 -6.00 7.12
N ILE A 195 -4.73 -5.76 5.85
CA ILE A 195 -5.86 -4.94 5.40
C ILE A 195 -6.83 -5.79 4.57
N ARG A 196 -8.11 -5.45 4.60
CA ARG A 196 -9.14 -6.13 3.83
C ARG A 196 -8.97 -5.85 2.33
N ASN A 197 -9.58 -6.68 1.49
CA ASN A 197 -9.61 -6.43 0.05
C ASN A 197 -10.27 -5.07 -0.23
N ALA A 198 -9.66 -4.29 -1.11
CA ALA A 198 -10.05 -2.94 -1.52
C ALA A 198 -10.10 -1.89 -0.39
N GLU A 199 -9.59 -2.21 0.80
CA GLU A 199 -9.45 -1.22 1.90
C GLU A 199 -8.38 -0.20 1.56
N VAL A 200 -8.68 1.07 1.85
CA VAL A 200 -7.77 2.22 1.67
C VAL A 200 -7.10 2.55 3.01
N ARG A 201 -5.80 2.76 2.98
CA ARG A 201 -4.99 3.31 4.07
C ARG A 201 -4.35 4.61 3.63
N GLU A 202 -4.10 5.51 4.57
CA GLU A 202 -3.48 6.83 4.35
C GLU A 202 -2.24 6.94 5.25
N TYR A 203 -1.16 7.51 4.68
CA TYR A 203 0.10 7.78 5.36
C TYR A 203 0.60 9.17 4.97
N ASP A 204 1.34 9.82 5.86
CA ASP A 204 2.06 11.07 5.57
C ASP A 204 3.46 10.72 5.03
N LEU A 205 3.83 11.20 3.83
CA LEU A 205 5.11 10.93 3.16
C LEU A 205 6.28 11.73 3.75
#